data_1d2c9b2374226f379abde009149f1993
#
_entry.id   1d2c9b2374226f379abde009149f1993
#
_cell.length_a   1.000
_cell.length_b   1.000
_cell.length_c   1.000
_cell.angle_alpha   90.00
_cell.angle_beta   90.00
_cell.angle_gamma   90.00
#
_symmetry.space_group_name_H-M   'P 1'
#
loop_
_entity.id
_entity.type
_entity.pdbx_description
1 polymer ?
#
loop_
_entity_poly.entity_id
_entity_poly.type
_entity_poly.pdbx_seq_one_letter_code
_entity_poly.pdbx_strand_id
1 'polypeptide(L)'
;MNGETGRWIGGVALILAPLVWFAGLLLRHLVLKDFTPEQVAWFDEQPFAAPGQLAAYAANPGLVTAAYSVFLLGAILLLPAFLMLAKIVAEKAPALAGWGFLLLALGLFARVYFAGVDLAAFELVDKLGLEQATRLVMDDYVDLSYGLWRIPVTASVGQYAGGLLLAIGAFRAGTFGTGRALLFLWPCTLWMGVLKESEFLSVVTAVALGLALVPLGVRVLTGRRPVDQKSRALSW
;
A
#
# COMPACT_ATOMS: atom_id res chain seq x y z
N MET A 1 24.02 -0.18 13.17
CA MET A 1 23.07 -1.25 13.52
C MET A 1 23.76 -2.57 13.28
N ASN A 2 23.94 -3.40 14.31
CA ASN A 2 24.56 -4.71 14.17
C ASN A 2 23.75 -5.53 13.16
N GLY A 3 24.44 -6.32 12.32
CA GLY A 3 23.80 -7.04 11.20
C GLY A 3 22.60 -7.91 11.60
N GLU A 4 22.59 -8.43 12.83
CA GLU A 4 21.47 -9.21 13.37
C GLU A 4 20.21 -8.39 13.66
N THR A 5 20.35 -7.23 14.32
CA THR A 5 19.21 -6.35 14.61
C THR A 5 18.52 -5.87 13.32
N GLY A 6 19.33 -5.48 12.31
CA GLY A 6 18.78 -5.07 11.00
C GLY A 6 18.05 -6.20 10.27
N ARG A 7 18.54 -7.45 10.40
CA ARG A 7 17.89 -8.63 9.84
C ARG A 7 16.55 -8.93 10.52
N TRP A 8 16.51 -8.83 11.86
CA TRP A 8 15.29 -9.04 12.63
C TRP A 8 14.22 -7.99 12.29
N ILE A 9 14.55 -6.70 12.34
CA ILE A 9 13.62 -5.62 12.03
C ILE A 9 13.09 -5.76 10.60
N GLY A 10 13.99 -5.97 9.64
CA GLY A 10 13.61 -6.12 8.24
C GLY A 10 12.79 -7.38 7.97
N GLY A 11 13.14 -8.50 8.58
CA GLY A 11 12.40 -9.76 8.45
C GLY A 11 11.00 -9.68 9.03
N VAL A 12 10.86 -9.08 10.22
CA VAL A 12 9.56 -8.84 10.86
C VAL A 12 8.73 -7.86 10.00
N ALA A 13 9.33 -6.77 9.52
CA ALA A 13 8.64 -5.81 8.65
C ALA A 13 8.13 -6.45 7.35
N LEU A 14 8.91 -7.33 6.71
CA LEU A 14 8.48 -8.07 5.51
C LEU A 14 7.24 -8.96 5.75
N ILE A 15 7.00 -9.38 6.98
CA ILE A 15 5.83 -10.18 7.35
C ILE A 15 4.68 -9.28 7.79
N LEU A 16 4.93 -8.39 8.76
CA LEU A 16 3.85 -7.62 9.39
C LEU A 16 3.30 -6.53 8.48
N ALA A 17 4.14 -5.84 7.70
CA ALA A 17 3.70 -4.73 6.88
C ALA A 17 2.57 -5.10 5.89
N PRO A 18 2.72 -6.14 5.04
CA PRO A 18 1.66 -6.50 4.12
C PRO A 18 0.41 -7.04 4.83
N LEU A 19 0.54 -7.69 6.00
CA LEU A 19 -0.59 -8.19 6.77
C LEU A 19 -1.39 -7.06 7.43
N VAL A 20 -0.72 -6.08 8.02
CA VAL A 20 -1.36 -4.90 8.61
C VAL A 20 -2.00 -4.04 7.51
N TRP A 21 -1.31 -3.86 6.38
CA TRP A 21 -1.87 -3.13 5.24
C TRP A 21 -3.10 -3.82 4.66
N PHE A 22 -3.06 -5.15 4.52
CA PHE A 22 -4.22 -5.97 4.14
C PHE A 22 -5.39 -5.78 5.11
N ALA A 23 -5.14 -5.86 6.42
CA ALA A 23 -6.18 -5.67 7.44
C ALA A 23 -6.82 -4.26 7.33
N GLY A 24 -6.02 -3.22 7.12
CA GLY A 24 -6.51 -1.87 6.91
C GLY A 24 -7.39 -1.73 5.67
N LEU A 25 -6.96 -2.28 4.53
CA LEU A 25 -7.75 -2.28 3.29
C LEU A 25 -9.03 -3.09 3.41
N LEU A 26 -8.96 -4.25 4.07
CA LEU A 26 -10.15 -5.07 4.34
C LEU A 26 -11.16 -4.33 5.21
N LEU A 27 -10.72 -3.69 6.29
CA LEU A 27 -11.60 -2.89 7.14
C LEU A 27 -12.23 -1.72 6.36
N ARG A 28 -11.45 -0.99 5.56
CA ARG A 28 -11.95 0.10 4.70
C ARG A 28 -12.98 -0.37 3.66
N HIS A 29 -12.86 -1.60 3.20
CA HIS A 29 -13.87 -2.21 2.33
C HIS A 29 -15.12 -2.62 3.10
N LEU A 30 -14.95 -3.20 4.29
CA LEU A 30 -16.06 -3.73 5.08
C LEU A 30 -16.97 -2.63 5.67
N VAL A 31 -16.46 -1.41 5.93
CA VAL A 31 -17.28 -0.31 6.45
C VAL A 31 -18.43 0.11 5.50
N LEU A 32 -18.34 -0.24 4.21
CA LEU A 32 -19.41 0.02 3.24
C LEU A 32 -20.49 -1.07 3.22
N LYS A 33 -20.31 -2.18 3.92
CA LYS A 33 -21.25 -3.32 3.87
C LYS A 33 -22.51 -3.14 4.72
N ASP A 34 -22.52 -2.13 5.57
CA ASP A 34 -23.69 -1.80 6.40
C ASP A 34 -24.74 -0.96 5.64
N PHE A 35 -24.44 -0.57 4.39
CA PHE A 35 -25.36 0.15 3.52
C PHE A 35 -26.24 -0.78 2.71
N THR A 36 -27.44 -0.28 2.34
CA THR A 36 -28.35 -1.04 1.48
C THR A 36 -27.79 -1.20 0.06
N PRO A 37 -28.21 -2.23 -0.69
CA PRO A 37 -27.76 -2.41 -2.08
C PRO A 37 -27.97 -1.17 -2.95
N GLU A 38 -29.07 -0.43 -2.73
CA GLU A 38 -29.38 0.79 -3.48
C GLU A 38 -28.41 1.92 -3.14
N GLN A 39 -28.00 2.05 -1.87
CA GLN A 39 -27.01 3.03 -1.45
C GLN A 39 -25.62 2.69 -2.02
N VAL A 40 -25.23 1.42 -1.99
CA VAL A 40 -23.97 0.98 -2.55
C VAL A 40 -23.95 1.22 -4.07
N ALA A 41 -25.02 0.89 -4.79
CA ALA A 41 -25.15 1.16 -6.22
C ALA A 41 -24.99 2.65 -6.53
N TRP A 42 -25.62 3.52 -5.70
CA TRP A 42 -25.45 4.97 -5.85
C TRP A 42 -24.01 5.43 -5.61
N PHE A 43 -23.30 4.87 -4.60
CA PHE A 43 -21.89 5.18 -4.38
C PHE A 43 -21.00 4.75 -5.56
N ASP A 44 -21.30 3.60 -6.16
CA ASP A 44 -20.53 3.07 -7.30
C ASP A 44 -20.74 3.89 -8.59
N GLU A 45 -21.87 4.60 -8.72
CA GLU A 45 -22.14 5.53 -9.82
C GLU A 45 -21.39 6.87 -9.68
N GLN A 46 -20.86 7.18 -8.48
CA GLN A 46 -20.15 8.43 -8.27
C GLN A 46 -18.77 8.39 -8.92
N PRO A 47 -18.26 9.52 -9.43
CA PRO A 47 -16.93 9.57 -10.09
C PRO A 47 -15.77 9.25 -9.14
N PHE A 48 -16.02 9.33 -7.82
CA PHE A 48 -15.02 9.10 -6.78
C PHE A 48 -15.65 8.34 -5.59
N ALA A 49 -14.83 7.60 -4.85
CA ALA A 49 -15.28 6.82 -3.69
C ALA A 49 -15.60 7.68 -2.44
N ALA A 50 -15.30 8.98 -2.48
CA ALA A 50 -15.46 9.88 -1.34
C ALA A 50 -16.88 9.88 -0.71
N PRO A 51 -18.00 9.97 -1.47
CA PRO A 51 -19.31 9.98 -0.88
C PRO A 51 -19.62 8.77 0.01
N GLY A 52 -19.23 7.56 -0.44
CA GLY A 52 -19.42 6.33 0.33
C GLY A 52 -18.57 6.31 1.61
N GLN A 53 -17.31 6.76 1.54
CA GLN A 53 -16.42 6.78 2.70
C GLN A 53 -16.84 7.83 3.74
N LEU A 54 -17.29 9.01 3.30
CA LEU A 54 -17.84 10.05 4.20
C LEU A 54 -19.14 9.61 4.85
N ALA A 55 -20.03 8.93 4.09
CA ALA A 55 -21.26 8.35 4.64
C ALA A 55 -20.95 7.26 5.67
N ALA A 56 -19.98 6.39 5.40
CA ALA A 56 -19.53 5.37 6.35
C ALA A 56 -18.97 6.01 7.64
N TYR A 57 -18.20 7.09 7.52
CA TYR A 57 -17.70 7.82 8.67
C TYR A 57 -18.84 8.44 9.48
N ALA A 58 -19.81 9.09 8.83
CA ALA A 58 -20.96 9.66 9.51
C ALA A 58 -21.79 8.60 10.26
N ALA A 59 -21.89 7.39 9.73
CA ALA A 59 -22.60 6.27 10.35
C ALA A 59 -21.82 5.65 11.53
N ASN A 60 -20.51 5.49 11.42
CA ASN A 60 -19.66 4.88 12.44
C ASN A 60 -18.23 5.48 12.45
N PRO A 61 -18.05 6.68 13.05
CA PRO A 61 -16.76 7.38 13.06
C PRO A 61 -15.63 6.54 13.67
N GLY A 62 -15.92 5.80 14.75
CA GLY A 62 -14.92 4.99 15.45
C GLY A 62 -14.37 3.85 14.60
N LEU A 63 -15.23 3.14 13.89
CA LEU A 63 -14.83 2.04 13.01
C LEU A 63 -14.02 2.54 11.80
N VAL A 64 -14.47 3.62 11.17
CA VAL A 64 -13.77 4.19 10.01
C VAL A 64 -12.42 4.75 10.43
N THR A 65 -12.33 5.48 11.55
CA THR A 65 -11.05 5.97 12.09
C THR A 65 -10.10 4.82 12.38
N ALA A 66 -10.58 3.73 12.97
CA ALA A 66 -9.76 2.54 13.21
C ALA A 66 -9.26 1.90 11.89
N ALA A 67 -10.14 1.77 10.89
CA ALA A 67 -9.80 1.19 9.58
C ALA A 67 -8.70 2.00 8.87
N TYR A 68 -8.84 3.33 8.86
CA TYR A 68 -7.86 4.23 8.25
C TYR A 68 -6.55 4.28 9.03
N SER A 69 -6.59 4.20 10.36
CA SER A 69 -5.40 4.13 11.21
C SER A 69 -4.60 2.84 10.97
N VAL A 70 -5.27 1.69 10.89
CA VAL A 70 -4.61 0.41 10.59
C VAL A 70 -4.01 0.42 9.18
N PHE A 71 -4.73 0.97 8.20
CA PHE A 71 -4.21 1.14 6.84
C PHE A 71 -2.94 2.00 6.81
N LEU A 72 -2.95 3.17 7.47
CA LEU A 72 -1.80 4.07 7.56
C LEU A 72 -0.62 3.40 8.26
N LEU A 73 -0.87 2.69 9.37
CA LEU A 73 0.18 1.91 10.06
C LEU A 73 0.81 0.88 9.13
N GLY A 74 -0.01 0.16 8.35
CA GLY A 74 0.48 -0.77 7.34
C GLY A 74 1.37 -0.09 6.30
N ALA A 75 0.95 1.06 5.78
CA ALA A 75 1.73 1.85 4.83
C ALA A 75 3.09 2.30 5.40
N ILE A 76 3.13 2.74 6.66
CA ILE A 76 4.37 3.11 7.35
C ILE A 76 5.29 1.89 7.51
N LEU A 77 4.75 0.75 7.89
CA LEU A 77 5.51 -0.50 8.04
C LEU A 77 6.07 -1.03 6.71
N LEU A 78 5.47 -0.67 5.57
CA LEU A 78 6.01 -1.02 4.25
C LEU A 78 7.38 -0.37 3.98
N LEU A 79 7.70 0.77 4.58
CA LEU A 79 9.00 1.43 4.38
C LEU A 79 10.18 0.56 4.82
N PRO A 80 10.25 0.03 6.06
CA PRO A 80 11.32 -0.88 6.45
C PRO A 80 11.26 -2.23 5.71
N ALA A 81 10.10 -2.70 5.29
CA ALA A 81 9.96 -3.90 4.47
C ALA A 81 10.62 -3.71 3.09
N PHE A 82 10.33 -2.62 2.40
CA PHE A 82 10.94 -2.30 1.10
C PHE A 82 12.43 -1.98 1.22
N LEU A 83 12.86 -1.34 2.31
CA LEU A 83 14.29 -1.15 2.59
C LEU A 83 15.01 -2.50 2.74
N MET A 84 14.41 -3.47 3.42
CA MET A 84 15.00 -4.81 3.56
C MET A 84 15.05 -5.54 2.23
N LEU A 85 13.97 -5.48 1.43
CA LEU A 85 13.99 -6.05 0.08
C LEU A 85 15.08 -5.40 -0.78
N ALA A 86 15.20 -4.07 -0.76
CA ALA A 86 16.22 -3.35 -1.49
C ALA A 86 17.64 -3.75 -1.05
N LYS A 87 17.90 -3.93 0.24
CA LYS A 87 19.20 -4.43 0.74
C LYS A 87 19.55 -5.81 0.17
N ILE A 88 18.58 -6.72 0.13
CA ILE A 88 18.78 -8.07 -0.44
C ILE A 88 19.06 -7.98 -1.94
N VAL A 89 18.33 -7.15 -2.66
CA VAL A 89 18.50 -6.95 -4.11
C VAL A 89 19.81 -6.26 -4.44
N ALA A 90 20.27 -5.35 -3.58
CA ALA A 90 21.50 -4.57 -3.80
C ALA A 90 22.76 -5.43 -3.88
N GLU A 91 22.75 -6.64 -3.31
CA GLU A 91 23.88 -7.58 -3.41
C GLU A 91 24.22 -7.93 -4.87
N LYS A 92 23.22 -7.93 -5.77
CA LYS A 92 23.40 -8.29 -7.20
C LYS A 92 22.96 -7.22 -8.19
N ALA A 93 22.10 -6.28 -7.77
CA ALA A 93 21.53 -5.24 -8.61
C ALA A 93 21.44 -3.88 -7.87
N PRO A 94 22.58 -3.28 -7.44
CA PRO A 94 22.58 -2.13 -6.53
C PRO A 94 21.88 -0.90 -7.09
N ALA A 95 22.01 -0.59 -8.36
CA ALA A 95 21.35 0.57 -8.97
C ALA A 95 19.82 0.41 -9.00
N LEU A 96 19.31 -0.78 -9.39
CA LEU A 96 17.86 -1.06 -9.37
C LEU A 96 17.28 -1.06 -7.96
N ALA A 97 18.04 -1.55 -6.99
CA ALA A 97 17.66 -1.54 -5.58
C ALA A 97 17.59 -0.11 -5.03
N GLY A 98 18.59 0.71 -5.28
CA GLY A 98 18.68 2.08 -4.78
C GLY A 98 17.59 2.98 -5.37
N TRP A 99 17.50 3.07 -6.68
CA TRP A 99 16.47 3.88 -7.33
C TRP A 99 15.05 3.33 -7.08
N GLY A 100 14.88 2.00 -7.12
CA GLY A 100 13.60 1.37 -6.84
C GLY A 100 13.11 1.68 -5.43
N PHE A 101 13.97 1.58 -4.41
CA PHE A 101 13.62 1.93 -3.04
C PHE A 101 13.33 3.42 -2.87
N LEU A 102 14.18 4.30 -3.42
CA LEU A 102 13.99 5.75 -3.31
C LEU A 102 12.62 6.18 -3.87
N LEU A 103 12.28 5.71 -5.06
CA LEU A 103 11.01 6.04 -5.70
C LEU A 103 9.81 5.43 -4.96
N LEU A 104 9.91 4.18 -4.47
CA LEU A 104 8.87 3.60 -3.61
C LEU A 104 8.68 4.38 -2.31
N ALA A 105 9.75 4.84 -1.68
CA ALA A 105 9.67 5.66 -0.48
C ALA A 105 8.94 6.98 -0.75
N LEU A 106 9.20 7.64 -1.89
CA LEU A 106 8.44 8.83 -2.30
C LEU A 106 6.95 8.52 -2.47
N GLY A 107 6.60 7.38 -3.06
CA GLY A 107 5.21 6.92 -3.15
C GLY A 107 4.56 6.69 -1.77
N LEU A 108 5.30 6.12 -0.82
CA LEU A 108 4.80 5.96 0.55
C LEU A 108 4.59 7.29 1.27
N PHE A 109 5.44 8.30 1.06
CA PHE A 109 5.21 9.65 1.59
C PHE A 109 3.97 10.30 0.99
N ALA A 110 3.71 10.12 -0.31
CA ALA A 110 2.46 10.56 -0.92
C ALA A 110 1.24 9.88 -0.25
N ARG A 111 1.33 8.60 0.08
CA ARG A 111 0.27 7.86 0.78
C ARG A 111 0.01 8.42 2.19
N VAL A 112 1.05 8.78 2.92
CA VAL A 112 0.91 9.45 4.23
C VAL A 112 0.25 10.82 4.08
N TYR A 113 0.59 11.58 3.03
CA TYR A 113 -0.08 12.84 2.71
C TYR A 113 -1.58 12.63 2.47
N PHE A 114 -1.97 11.67 1.62
CA PHE A 114 -3.38 11.39 1.35
C PHE A 114 -4.12 10.94 2.60
N ALA A 115 -3.50 10.17 3.50
CA ALA A 115 -4.11 9.82 4.77
C ALA A 115 -4.40 11.05 5.67
N GLY A 116 -3.55 12.08 5.61
CA GLY A 116 -3.81 13.37 6.28
C GLY A 116 -4.98 14.14 5.66
N VAL A 117 -5.12 14.10 4.33
CA VAL A 117 -6.27 14.70 3.62
C VAL A 117 -7.55 13.93 3.92
N ASP A 118 -7.50 12.59 3.97
CA ASP A 118 -8.64 11.75 4.35
C ASP A 118 -9.15 12.11 5.77
N LEU A 119 -8.23 12.29 6.72
CA LEU A 119 -8.58 12.71 8.08
C LEU A 119 -9.24 14.09 8.08
N ALA A 120 -8.72 15.05 7.33
CA ALA A 120 -9.30 16.38 7.22
C ALA A 120 -10.72 16.33 6.60
N ALA A 121 -10.94 15.46 5.61
CA ALA A 121 -12.26 15.26 5.01
C ALA A 121 -13.27 14.69 6.02
N PHE A 122 -12.86 13.76 6.89
CA PHE A 122 -13.69 13.26 7.98
C PHE A 122 -14.02 14.34 9.02
N GLU A 123 -13.05 15.18 9.37
CA GLU A 123 -13.31 16.33 10.27
C GLU A 123 -14.31 17.33 9.69
N LEU A 124 -14.41 17.46 8.37
CA LEU A 124 -15.45 18.28 7.75
C LEU A 124 -16.84 17.69 8.00
N VAL A 125 -16.99 16.37 8.01
CA VAL A 125 -18.28 15.74 8.36
C VAL A 125 -18.71 16.10 9.78
N ASP A 126 -17.79 16.07 10.74
CA ASP A 126 -18.08 16.42 12.13
C ASP A 126 -18.46 17.91 12.29
N LYS A 127 -17.86 18.79 11.51
CA LYS A 127 -18.04 20.24 11.62
C LYS A 127 -19.24 20.78 10.83
N LEU A 128 -19.49 20.22 9.64
CA LEU A 128 -20.44 20.78 8.67
C LEU A 128 -21.62 19.84 8.38
N GLY A 129 -21.56 18.59 8.85
CA GLY A 129 -22.49 17.54 8.48
C GLY A 129 -22.16 16.89 7.14
N LEU A 130 -22.72 15.69 6.92
CA LEU A 130 -22.40 14.83 5.78
C LEU A 130 -22.63 15.49 4.42
N GLU A 131 -23.79 16.14 4.24
CA GLU A 131 -24.16 16.71 2.93
C GLU A 131 -23.21 17.82 2.51
N GLN A 132 -22.90 18.76 3.39
CA GLN A 132 -22.04 19.90 3.07
C GLN A 132 -20.57 19.46 2.92
N ALA A 133 -20.10 18.56 3.78
CA ALA A 133 -18.78 17.98 3.68
C ALA A 133 -18.59 17.22 2.36
N THR A 134 -19.56 16.38 1.98
CA THR A 134 -19.52 15.64 0.72
C THR A 134 -19.46 16.60 -0.47
N ARG A 135 -20.27 17.64 -0.47
CA ARG A 135 -20.25 18.65 -1.56
C ARG A 135 -18.89 19.31 -1.67
N LEU A 136 -18.32 19.82 -0.58
CA LEU A 136 -17.01 20.46 -0.58
C LEU A 136 -15.90 19.53 -1.06
N VAL A 137 -15.88 18.29 -0.54
CA VAL A 137 -14.86 17.31 -0.95
C VAL A 137 -15.00 16.94 -2.42
N MET A 138 -16.20 16.87 -2.97
CA MET A 138 -16.43 16.55 -4.39
C MET A 138 -16.10 17.72 -5.31
N ASP A 139 -16.46 18.95 -4.92
CA ASP A 139 -16.18 20.15 -5.71
C ASP A 139 -14.66 20.41 -5.80
N ASP A 140 -13.92 20.20 -4.69
CA ASP A 140 -12.49 20.42 -4.62
C ASP A 140 -11.66 19.13 -4.78
N TYR A 141 -12.29 18.01 -5.19
CA TYR A 141 -11.64 16.69 -5.18
C TYR A 141 -10.33 16.65 -5.98
N VAL A 142 -10.32 17.30 -7.15
CA VAL A 142 -9.12 17.35 -8.00
C VAL A 142 -8.01 18.11 -7.28
N ASP A 143 -8.30 19.27 -6.69
CA ASP A 143 -7.30 20.08 -6.00
C ASP A 143 -6.81 19.40 -4.72
N LEU A 144 -7.70 18.75 -3.96
CA LEU A 144 -7.34 17.94 -2.80
C LEU A 144 -6.44 16.76 -3.18
N SER A 145 -6.75 16.08 -4.29
CA SER A 145 -5.99 14.92 -4.76
C SER A 145 -4.64 15.29 -5.36
N TYR A 146 -4.56 16.40 -6.06
CA TYR A 146 -3.30 16.84 -6.68
C TYR A 146 -2.43 17.67 -5.73
N GLY A 147 -3.04 18.37 -4.76
CA GLY A 147 -2.37 19.28 -3.88
C GLY A 147 -1.87 20.55 -4.58
N LEU A 148 -1.53 21.58 -3.80
CA LEU A 148 -1.21 22.92 -4.29
C LEU A 148 -0.11 22.94 -5.36
N TRP A 149 0.93 22.12 -5.20
CA TRP A 149 2.08 22.06 -6.11
C TRP A 149 2.11 20.80 -6.97
N ARG A 150 1.06 20.01 -6.97
CA ARG A 150 0.99 18.68 -7.60
C ARG A 150 2.10 17.72 -7.14
N ILE A 151 2.81 18.07 -6.06
CA ILE A 151 3.91 17.26 -5.50
C ILE A 151 3.42 15.89 -5.03
N PRO A 152 2.29 15.78 -4.28
CA PRO A 152 1.83 14.47 -3.82
C PRO A 152 1.48 13.52 -4.95
N VAL A 153 0.76 13.99 -5.97
CA VAL A 153 0.42 13.15 -7.13
C VAL A 153 1.65 12.80 -7.95
N THR A 154 2.60 13.73 -8.10
CA THR A 154 3.87 13.43 -8.78
C THR A 154 4.70 12.42 -7.99
N ALA A 155 4.76 12.55 -6.66
CA ALA A 155 5.43 11.60 -5.79
C ALA A 155 4.78 10.21 -5.84
N SER A 156 3.45 10.14 -6.03
CA SER A 156 2.74 8.86 -6.16
C SER A 156 3.18 8.04 -7.37
N VAL A 157 3.61 8.70 -8.46
CA VAL A 157 4.20 8.02 -9.64
C VAL A 157 5.46 7.24 -9.26
N GLY A 158 6.14 7.66 -8.19
CA GLY A 158 7.28 6.92 -7.64
C GLY A 158 6.93 5.49 -7.23
N GLN A 159 5.70 5.23 -6.78
CA GLN A 159 5.26 3.87 -6.46
C GLN A 159 5.32 2.96 -7.71
N TYR A 160 4.87 3.42 -8.86
CA TYR A 160 4.88 2.63 -10.11
C TYR A 160 6.31 2.38 -10.59
N ALA A 161 7.08 3.44 -10.76
CA ALA A 161 8.45 3.34 -11.24
C ALA A 161 9.35 2.59 -10.24
N GLY A 162 9.25 2.90 -8.96
CA GLY A 162 10.01 2.24 -7.90
C GLY A 162 9.64 0.77 -7.76
N GLY A 163 8.36 0.43 -7.81
CA GLY A 163 7.86 -0.94 -7.81
C GLY A 163 8.40 -1.74 -8.98
N LEU A 164 8.37 -1.18 -10.19
CA LEU A 164 8.91 -1.81 -11.39
C LEU A 164 10.42 -2.06 -11.29
N LEU A 165 11.18 -1.04 -10.90
CA LEU A 165 12.64 -1.17 -10.76
C LEU A 165 13.02 -2.21 -9.70
N LEU A 166 12.32 -2.21 -8.55
CA LEU A 166 12.61 -3.15 -7.48
C LEU A 166 12.15 -4.57 -7.84
N ALA A 167 11.04 -4.74 -8.57
CA ALA A 167 10.60 -6.03 -9.09
C ALA A 167 11.61 -6.62 -10.07
N ILE A 168 12.08 -5.82 -11.05
CA ILE A 168 13.11 -6.22 -12.01
C ILE A 168 14.41 -6.56 -11.27
N GLY A 169 14.82 -5.73 -10.31
CA GLY A 169 16.01 -5.96 -9.49
C GLY A 169 15.91 -7.27 -8.71
N ALA A 170 14.77 -7.53 -8.06
CA ALA A 170 14.53 -8.75 -7.30
C ALA A 170 14.50 -10.01 -8.19
N PHE A 171 13.95 -9.89 -9.40
CA PHE A 171 13.98 -10.96 -10.38
C PHE A 171 15.41 -11.25 -10.85
N ARG A 172 16.17 -10.21 -11.24
CA ARG A 172 17.58 -10.35 -11.68
C ARG A 172 18.49 -10.87 -10.59
N ALA A 173 18.24 -10.47 -9.34
CA ALA A 173 18.98 -10.96 -8.17
C ALA A 173 18.66 -12.43 -7.83
N GLY A 174 17.59 -13.01 -8.42
CA GLY A 174 17.11 -14.34 -8.06
C GLY A 174 16.37 -14.39 -6.71
N THR A 175 16.04 -13.22 -6.16
CA THR A 175 15.26 -13.09 -4.91
C THR A 175 13.81 -13.48 -5.13
N PHE A 176 13.24 -13.06 -6.26
CA PHE A 176 11.90 -13.42 -6.74
C PHE A 176 12.01 -14.22 -8.06
N GLY A 177 11.17 -15.27 -8.17
CA GLY A 177 10.84 -15.84 -9.47
C GLY A 177 9.78 -14.97 -10.16
N THR A 178 9.47 -15.27 -11.44
CA THR A 178 8.52 -14.49 -12.26
C THR A 178 7.19 -14.25 -11.55
N GLY A 179 6.54 -15.30 -11.02
CA GLY A 179 5.25 -15.18 -10.35
C GLY A 179 5.28 -14.23 -9.16
N ARG A 180 6.34 -14.31 -8.32
CA ARG A 180 6.48 -13.44 -7.15
C ARG A 180 6.81 -12.00 -7.54
N ALA A 181 7.57 -11.78 -8.62
CA ALA A 181 7.83 -10.45 -9.15
C ALA A 181 6.54 -9.77 -9.64
N LEU A 182 5.66 -10.52 -10.32
CA LEU A 182 4.35 -10.04 -10.76
C LEU A 182 3.42 -9.75 -9.56
N LEU A 183 3.38 -10.64 -8.56
CA LEU A 183 2.61 -10.43 -7.33
C LEU A 183 3.07 -9.20 -6.54
N PHE A 184 4.37 -8.89 -6.56
CA PHE A 184 4.90 -7.67 -5.95
C PHE A 184 4.58 -6.42 -6.77
N LEU A 185 4.65 -6.51 -8.10
CA LEU A 185 4.39 -5.38 -8.99
C LEU A 185 2.92 -4.96 -8.99
N TRP A 186 2.00 -5.91 -8.93
CA TRP A 186 0.55 -5.63 -9.02
C TRP A 186 0.07 -4.57 -8.01
N PRO A 187 0.29 -4.68 -6.69
CA PRO A 187 -0.11 -3.64 -5.74
C PRO A 187 0.57 -2.29 -5.99
N CYS A 188 1.76 -2.28 -6.61
CA CYS A 188 2.41 -1.03 -6.99
C CYS A 188 1.67 -0.28 -8.12
N THR A 189 0.74 -0.92 -8.85
CA THR A 189 -0.06 -0.29 -9.91
C THR A 189 -1.35 0.34 -9.41
N LEU A 190 -1.69 0.20 -8.12
CA LEU A 190 -2.87 0.84 -7.55
C LEU A 190 -2.73 2.36 -7.55
N TRP A 191 -3.79 3.02 -8.03
CA TRP A 191 -3.86 4.47 -7.99
C TRP A 191 -4.11 4.96 -6.56
N MET A 192 -3.28 5.89 -6.09
CA MET A 192 -3.47 6.58 -4.81
C MET A 192 -4.28 7.86 -4.98
N GLY A 193 -5.04 8.24 -3.97
CA GLY A 193 -5.82 9.49 -3.95
C GLY A 193 -6.63 9.61 -2.67
N VAL A 194 -7.35 10.72 -2.55
CA VAL A 194 -8.20 11.03 -1.39
C VAL A 194 -9.34 10.03 -1.28
N LEU A 195 -9.55 9.44 -0.11
CA LEU A 195 -10.62 8.48 0.21
C LEU A 195 -10.71 7.29 -0.76
N LYS A 196 -9.60 6.98 -1.45
CA LYS A 196 -9.48 5.84 -2.38
C LYS A 196 -9.07 4.54 -1.68
N GLU A 197 -8.97 3.48 -2.48
CA GLU A 197 -8.50 2.15 -2.03
C GLU A 197 -9.46 1.45 -1.05
N SER A 198 -10.78 1.66 -1.23
CA SER A 198 -11.84 0.97 -0.50
C SER A 198 -12.49 -0.18 -1.29
N GLU A 199 -12.10 -0.35 -2.54
CA GLU A 199 -12.64 -1.38 -3.44
C GLU A 199 -12.11 -2.77 -3.09
N PHE A 200 -12.89 -3.81 -3.41
CA PHE A 200 -12.48 -5.20 -3.22
C PHE A 200 -11.16 -5.55 -3.94
N LEU A 201 -10.92 -4.96 -5.12
CA LEU A 201 -9.67 -5.16 -5.85
C LEU A 201 -8.44 -4.71 -5.05
N SER A 202 -8.55 -3.62 -4.27
CA SER A 202 -7.48 -3.16 -3.39
C SER A 202 -7.14 -4.19 -2.30
N VAL A 203 -8.15 -4.88 -1.76
CA VAL A 203 -7.95 -5.97 -0.79
C VAL A 203 -7.21 -7.15 -1.43
N VAL A 204 -7.60 -7.55 -2.65
CA VAL A 204 -6.95 -8.64 -3.39
C VAL A 204 -5.48 -8.32 -3.68
N THR A 205 -5.18 -7.08 -4.06
CA THR A 205 -3.78 -6.70 -4.32
C THR A 205 -2.92 -6.69 -3.06
N ALA A 206 -3.49 -6.43 -1.88
CA ALA A 206 -2.76 -6.57 -0.62
C ALA A 206 -2.42 -8.03 -0.30
N VAL A 207 -3.32 -8.99 -0.64
CA VAL A 207 -3.00 -10.42 -0.57
C VAL A 207 -1.82 -10.76 -1.47
N ALA A 208 -1.79 -10.23 -2.70
CA ALA A 208 -0.68 -10.43 -3.63
C ALA A 208 0.66 -9.94 -3.05
N LEU A 209 0.66 -8.76 -2.40
CA LEU A 209 1.85 -8.24 -1.71
C LEU A 209 2.29 -9.17 -0.57
N GLY A 210 1.34 -9.68 0.22
CA GLY A 210 1.60 -10.65 1.29
C GLY A 210 2.26 -11.92 0.75
N LEU A 211 1.73 -12.49 -0.33
CA LEU A 211 2.30 -13.67 -0.99
C LEU A 211 3.71 -13.42 -1.54
N ALA A 212 4.01 -12.19 -1.96
CA ALA A 212 5.35 -11.82 -2.41
C ALA A 212 6.34 -11.66 -1.24
N LEU A 213 5.97 -10.97 -0.16
CA LEU A 213 6.89 -10.53 0.88
C LEU A 213 6.98 -11.48 2.09
N VAL A 214 5.86 -12.06 2.55
CA VAL A 214 5.85 -12.90 3.77
C VAL A 214 6.82 -14.09 3.68
N PRO A 215 6.88 -14.86 2.57
CA PRO A 215 7.84 -15.96 2.47
C PRO A 215 9.31 -15.47 2.47
N LEU A 216 9.55 -14.24 1.99
CA LEU A 216 10.89 -13.63 2.05
C LEU A 216 11.23 -13.26 3.49
N GLY A 217 10.28 -12.66 4.23
CA GLY A 217 10.45 -12.32 5.64
C GLY A 217 10.77 -13.55 6.49
N VAL A 218 10.04 -14.65 6.31
CA VAL A 218 10.32 -15.93 7.00
C VAL A 218 11.72 -16.43 6.69
N ARG A 219 12.16 -16.36 5.43
CA ARG A 219 13.53 -16.73 5.03
C ARG A 219 14.59 -15.88 5.73
N VAL A 220 14.38 -14.56 5.77
CA VAL A 220 15.29 -13.61 6.42
C VAL A 220 15.43 -13.93 7.92
N LEU A 221 14.32 -14.20 8.61
CA LEU A 221 14.31 -14.53 10.04
C LEU A 221 14.98 -15.88 10.34
N THR A 222 14.72 -16.89 9.51
CA THR A 222 15.27 -18.24 9.71
C THR A 222 16.72 -18.40 9.24
N GLY A 223 17.31 -17.36 8.64
CA GLY A 223 18.69 -17.40 8.15
C GLY A 223 18.93 -18.37 6.97
N ARG A 224 17.88 -18.90 6.36
CA ARG A 224 18.00 -19.82 5.22
C ARG A 224 18.47 -19.06 3.98
N ARG A 225 19.69 -19.36 3.51
CA ARG A 225 20.18 -18.85 2.22
C ARG A 225 19.29 -19.33 1.08
N PRO A 226 19.17 -18.60 -0.05
CA PRO A 226 18.49 -19.09 -1.25
C PRO A 226 19.09 -20.45 -1.62
N VAL A 227 18.25 -21.46 -1.75
CA VAL A 227 18.67 -22.75 -2.31
C VAL A 227 19.06 -22.47 -3.77
N ASP A 228 20.29 -22.75 -4.11
CA ASP A 228 20.82 -22.59 -5.46
C ASP A 228 19.96 -23.46 -6.40
N GLN A 229 19.06 -22.82 -7.18
CA GLN A 229 18.15 -23.54 -8.10
C GLN A 229 18.91 -24.29 -9.22
N LYS A 230 20.22 -24.03 -9.36
CA LYS A 230 21.07 -24.76 -10.31
C LYS A 230 21.24 -26.25 -9.97
N SER A 231 21.11 -26.66 -8.70
CA SER A 231 21.28 -28.08 -8.32
C SER A 231 20.08 -28.95 -8.66
N ARG A 232 18.89 -28.41 -8.94
CA ARG A 232 17.71 -29.18 -9.33
C ARG A 232 17.54 -29.36 -10.84
N ALA A 233 18.23 -28.58 -11.67
CA ALA A 233 18.16 -28.69 -13.13
C ALA A 233 19.08 -29.75 -13.72
N LEU A 234 19.93 -30.40 -12.91
CA LEU A 234 20.89 -31.42 -13.34
C LEU A 234 20.52 -32.85 -12.88
N SER A 235 19.32 -33.04 -12.32
CA SER A 235 18.83 -34.37 -11.88
C SER A 235 17.65 -34.86 -12.71
N TRP A 236 17.63 -34.60 -14.00
CA TRP A 236 16.76 -35.26 -15.01
C TRP A 236 17.58 -35.72 -16.18
#